data_b8b9399632b0a5c83f8b4198fe9b55b7
#
_entry.id   b8b9399632b0a5c83f8b4198fe9b55b7
#
_cell.length_a   1.000
_cell.length_b   1.000
_cell.length_c   1.000
_cell.angle_alpha   90.00
_cell.angle_beta   90.00
_cell.angle_gamma   90.00
#
_symmetry.space_group_name_H-M   'P 1'
#
loop_
_entity.id
_entity.type
_entity.pdbx_description
1 polymer ?
#
loop_
_entity_poly.entity_id
_entity_poly.type
_entity_poly.pdbx_seq_one_letter_code
_entity_poly.pdbx_strand_id
1 'polypeptide(L)'
;MAVYTKFNRDKIEKILSYYDLGKLDQFKGIEEGIENTNYFLSVEKKKFILTIYEKRVKSEDLPFFSDLMSSLYKANFKCPAPIINKQNKTITDFEGKKLMIVSFLEGKAKQNLSPLNCKSIGIEIAKMHKITKDFKFSRENDLSVKS
;
A
#
# COMPACT_ATOMS: atom_id res chain seq x y z
N MET A 1 -7.97 0.71 -16.93
CA MET A 1 -6.75 1.54 -16.98
C MET A 1 -6.68 2.33 -15.67
N ALA A 2 -5.79 1.94 -14.75
CA ALA A 2 -5.76 2.46 -13.38
C ALA A 2 -4.64 3.47 -13.11
N VAL A 3 -4.04 4.06 -14.15
CA VAL A 3 -3.08 5.16 -14.00
C VAL A 3 -3.80 6.47 -14.34
N TYR A 4 -4.53 7.02 -13.36
CA TYR A 4 -5.23 8.30 -13.50
C TYR A 4 -4.27 9.49 -13.44
N THR A 5 -3.30 9.43 -12.54
CA THR A 5 -2.25 10.45 -12.37
C THR A 5 -0.97 9.97 -13.03
N LYS A 6 -0.57 10.62 -14.12
CA LYS A 6 0.67 10.29 -14.83
C LYS A 6 1.82 11.12 -14.30
N PHE A 7 2.79 10.44 -13.69
CA PHE A 7 4.05 11.04 -13.28
C PHE A 7 5.18 10.63 -14.23
N ASN A 8 6.04 11.59 -14.57
CA ASN A 8 7.30 11.36 -15.25
C ASN A 8 8.41 11.02 -14.23
N ARG A 9 9.60 10.70 -14.74
CA ARG A 9 10.76 10.36 -13.91
C ARG A 9 11.10 11.47 -12.90
N ASP A 10 11.10 12.72 -13.31
CA ASP A 10 11.48 13.86 -12.46
C ASP A 10 10.56 14.00 -11.25
N LYS A 11 9.24 13.81 -11.46
CA LYS A 11 8.27 13.81 -10.36
C LYS A 11 8.48 12.65 -9.40
N ILE A 12 8.74 11.44 -9.91
CA ILE A 12 9.03 10.28 -9.06
C ILE A 12 10.32 10.51 -8.25
N GLU A 13 11.38 11.02 -8.87
CA GLU A 13 12.64 11.35 -8.18
C GLU A 13 12.43 12.44 -7.13
N LYS A 14 11.60 13.46 -7.43
CA LYS A 14 11.23 14.48 -6.46
C LYS A 14 10.44 13.89 -5.27
N ILE A 15 9.53 12.94 -5.51
CA ILE A 15 8.85 12.22 -4.43
C ILE A 15 9.87 11.42 -3.61
N LEU A 16 10.78 10.69 -4.24
CA LEU A 16 11.81 9.92 -3.55
C LEU A 16 12.75 10.79 -2.72
N SER A 17 12.95 12.06 -3.06
CA SER A 17 13.76 12.99 -2.26
C SER A 17 13.21 13.24 -0.84
N TYR A 18 11.91 12.97 -0.60
CA TYR A 18 11.31 12.99 0.73
C TYR A 18 11.65 11.76 1.58
N TYR A 19 12.29 10.74 1.00
CA TYR A 19 12.60 9.46 1.66
C TYR A 19 14.11 9.18 1.64
N ASP A 20 14.56 8.32 2.54
CA ASP A 20 15.94 7.81 2.57
C ASP A 20 16.03 6.44 1.89
N LEU A 21 15.55 6.36 0.65
CA LEU A 21 15.50 5.11 -0.12
C LEU A 21 16.65 4.96 -1.11
N GLY A 22 17.25 6.08 -1.55
CA GLY A 22 18.32 6.08 -2.54
C GLY A 22 17.85 6.47 -3.94
N LYS A 23 18.62 6.09 -4.95
CA LYS A 23 18.44 6.51 -6.34
C LYS A 23 17.47 5.62 -7.09
N LEU A 24 16.57 6.23 -7.87
CA LEU A 24 15.63 5.53 -8.73
C LEU A 24 16.35 4.81 -9.89
N ASP A 25 16.20 3.49 -9.96
CA ASP A 25 16.66 2.68 -11.10
C ASP A 25 15.62 2.74 -12.23
N GLN A 26 14.39 2.29 -11.92
CA GLN A 26 13.28 2.26 -12.88
C GLN A 26 11.94 2.41 -12.17
N PHE A 27 10.92 2.78 -12.94
CA PHE A 27 9.54 2.81 -12.49
C PHE A 27 8.60 2.42 -13.62
N LYS A 28 7.42 1.90 -13.25
CA LYS A 28 6.38 1.52 -14.21
C LYS A 28 4.99 1.71 -13.57
N GLY A 29 4.07 2.32 -14.31
CA GLY A 29 2.66 2.37 -13.91
C GLY A 29 2.05 0.96 -13.87
N ILE A 30 1.23 0.70 -12.86
CA ILE A 30 0.47 -0.54 -12.70
C ILE A 30 -0.94 -0.28 -13.22
N GLU A 31 -1.33 -0.99 -14.28
CA GLU A 31 -2.62 -0.78 -14.95
C GLU A 31 -3.77 -1.50 -14.24
N GLU A 32 -3.46 -2.46 -13.38
CA GLU A 32 -4.43 -3.20 -12.58
C GLU A 32 -4.89 -2.35 -11.39
N GLY A 33 -6.19 -2.41 -11.10
CA GLY A 33 -6.84 -1.63 -10.05
C GLY A 33 -7.82 -0.60 -10.60
N ILE A 34 -8.71 -0.09 -9.76
CA ILE A 34 -9.81 0.79 -10.16
C ILE A 34 -9.94 2.06 -9.32
N GLU A 35 -9.19 2.21 -8.23
CA GLU A 35 -9.41 3.31 -7.29
C GLU A 35 -8.23 4.28 -7.18
N ASN A 36 -7.02 3.77 -7.19
CA ASN A 36 -5.81 4.55 -6.98
C ASN A 36 -4.83 4.38 -8.14
N THR A 37 -3.94 5.35 -8.31
CA THR A 37 -2.82 5.21 -9.23
C THR A 37 -1.65 4.54 -8.50
N ASN A 38 -1.15 3.44 -9.06
CA ASN A 38 -0.03 2.73 -8.50
C ASN A 38 1.16 2.70 -9.46
N TYR A 39 2.36 2.85 -8.91
CA TYR A 39 3.63 2.69 -9.61
C TYR A 39 4.49 1.66 -8.92
N PHE A 40 5.01 0.71 -9.68
CA PHE A 40 6.15 -0.09 -9.27
C PHE A 40 7.41 0.78 -9.34
N LEU A 41 8.22 0.74 -8.29
CA LEU A 41 9.51 1.44 -8.22
C LEU A 41 10.61 0.42 -7.93
N SER A 42 11.72 0.51 -8.66
CA SER A 42 13.01 -0.08 -8.28
C SER A 42 13.95 1.04 -7.85
N VAL A 43 14.44 0.97 -6.64
CA VAL A 43 15.32 1.96 -6.02
C VAL A 43 16.49 1.23 -5.37
N GLU A 44 17.71 1.41 -5.89
CA GLU A 44 18.91 0.66 -5.46
C GLU A 44 18.66 -0.85 -5.36
N LYS A 45 18.08 -1.42 -6.43
CA LYS A 45 17.70 -2.84 -6.56
C LYS A 45 16.64 -3.33 -5.57
N LYS A 46 16.12 -2.49 -4.68
CA LYS A 46 14.96 -2.80 -3.84
C LYS A 46 13.67 -2.40 -4.55
N LYS A 47 12.59 -3.12 -4.25
CA LYS A 47 11.29 -2.96 -4.91
C LYS A 47 10.28 -2.33 -3.96
N PHE A 48 9.50 -1.39 -4.49
CA PHE A 48 8.46 -0.67 -3.75
C PHE A 48 7.23 -0.46 -4.62
N ILE A 49 6.12 -0.13 -3.97
CA ILE A 49 4.91 0.38 -4.62
C ILE A 49 4.67 1.80 -4.12
N LEU A 50 4.56 2.74 -5.04
CA LEU A 50 4.05 4.08 -4.77
C LEU A 50 2.56 4.09 -5.11
N THR A 51 1.72 4.35 -4.12
CA THR A 51 0.28 4.57 -4.29
C THR A 51 -0.03 6.05 -4.20
N ILE A 52 -0.73 6.58 -5.20
CA ILE A 52 -1.28 7.92 -5.22
C ILE A 52 -2.79 7.77 -4.99
N TYR A 53 -3.26 8.32 -3.89
CA TYR A 53 -4.67 8.26 -3.52
C TYR A 53 -5.47 9.25 -4.34
N GLU A 54 -6.44 8.73 -5.07
CA GLU A 54 -7.34 9.52 -5.91
C GLU A 54 -8.62 9.90 -5.14
N LYS A 55 -9.58 10.50 -5.80
CA LYS A 55 -10.76 11.14 -5.17
C LYS A 55 -11.66 10.25 -4.30
N ARG A 56 -11.62 8.93 -4.47
CA ARG A 56 -12.50 7.99 -3.74
C ARG A 56 -12.07 7.74 -2.29
N VAL A 57 -10.80 7.90 -1.99
CA VAL A 57 -10.28 7.66 -0.65
C VAL A 57 -10.26 8.96 0.13
N LYS A 58 -10.97 9.00 1.25
CA LYS A 58 -10.95 10.15 2.15
C LYS A 58 -9.56 10.26 2.79
N SER A 59 -8.96 11.46 2.73
CA SER A 59 -7.61 11.68 3.27
C SER A 59 -7.53 11.39 4.78
N GLU A 60 -8.63 11.56 5.50
CA GLU A 60 -8.77 11.28 6.93
C GLU A 60 -8.72 9.80 7.28
N ASP A 61 -9.02 8.91 6.31
CA ASP A 61 -8.95 7.45 6.48
C ASP A 61 -7.54 6.88 6.27
N LEU A 62 -6.64 7.64 5.63
CA LEU A 62 -5.30 7.16 5.28
C LEU A 62 -4.45 6.76 6.50
N PRO A 63 -4.48 7.48 7.64
CA PRO A 63 -3.79 7.05 8.85
C PRO A 63 -4.24 5.67 9.33
N PHE A 64 -5.56 5.37 9.30
CA PHE A 64 -6.08 4.05 9.66
C PHE A 64 -5.42 2.93 8.85
N PHE A 65 -5.36 3.07 7.52
CA PHE A 65 -4.74 2.05 6.66
C PHE A 65 -3.24 1.91 6.90
N SER A 66 -2.56 3.03 7.06
CA SER A 66 -1.12 3.06 7.35
C SER A 66 -0.78 2.40 8.69
N ASP A 67 -1.53 2.70 9.73
CA ASP A 67 -1.30 2.17 11.08
C ASP A 67 -1.66 0.68 11.15
N LEU A 68 -2.72 0.27 10.44
CA LEU A 68 -3.08 -1.15 10.33
C LEU A 68 -1.97 -1.97 9.66
N MET A 69 -1.48 -1.51 8.50
CA MET A 69 -0.36 -2.18 7.82
C MET A 69 0.90 -2.21 8.69
N SER A 70 1.21 -1.11 9.36
CA SER A 70 2.37 -1.03 10.27
C SER A 70 2.25 -2.00 11.45
N SER A 71 1.05 -2.13 12.03
CA SER A 71 0.78 -3.05 13.14
C SER A 71 0.90 -4.50 12.71
N LEU A 72 0.34 -4.84 11.56
CA LEU A 72 0.45 -6.18 10.97
C LEU A 72 1.91 -6.55 10.67
N TYR A 73 2.65 -5.63 10.04
CA TYR A 73 4.06 -5.84 9.72
C TYR A 73 4.92 -6.04 10.98
N LYS A 74 4.72 -5.22 12.02
CA LYS A 74 5.40 -5.36 13.32
C LYS A 74 5.11 -6.70 14.00
N ALA A 75 3.93 -7.26 13.78
CA ALA A 75 3.56 -8.60 14.25
C ALA A 75 4.05 -9.74 13.34
N ASN A 76 4.97 -9.48 12.42
CA ASN A 76 5.50 -10.43 11.44
C ASN A 76 4.42 -11.05 10.52
N PHE A 77 3.32 -10.35 10.30
CA PHE A 77 2.37 -10.74 9.28
C PHE A 77 2.87 -10.32 7.89
N LYS A 78 2.71 -11.20 6.90
CA LYS A 78 3.12 -10.92 5.52
C LYS A 78 2.18 -9.90 4.87
N CYS A 79 2.50 -8.63 5.00
CA CYS A 79 1.83 -7.52 4.34
C CYS A 79 2.86 -6.48 3.86
N PRO A 80 2.49 -5.58 2.94
CA PRO A 80 3.35 -4.45 2.59
C PRO A 80 3.62 -3.58 3.83
N ALA A 81 4.87 -3.17 4.03
CA ALA A 81 5.24 -2.24 5.09
C ALA A 81 5.23 -0.80 4.56
N PRO A 82 4.50 0.14 5.19
CA PRO A 82 4.63 1.55 4.88
C PRO A 82 6.04 2.06 5.14
N ILE A 83 6.56 2.83 4.19
CA ILE A 83 7.87 3.45 4.31
C ILE A 83 7.72 4.84 4.91
N ILE A 84 8.50 5.12 5.94
CA ILE A 84 8.50 6.40 6.64
C ILE A 84 9.34 7.40 5.85
N ASN A 85 8.83 8.60 5.62
CA ASN A 85 9.56 9.69 5.01
C ASN A 85 10.47 10.43 6.02
N LYS A 86 11.29 11.38 5.56
CA LYS A 86 12.21 12.18 6.39
C LYS A 86 11.54 13.02 7.48
N GLN A 87 10.22 13.17 7.43
CA GLN A 87 9.40 13.85 8.45
C GLN A 87 8.75 12.87 9.43
N ASN A 88 9.16 11.60 9.45
CA ASN A 88 8.57 10.51 10.24
C ASN A 88 7.09 10.26 9.96
N LYS A 89 6.65 10.49 8.71
CA LYS A 89 5.27 10.23 8.26
C LYS A 89 5.26 9.13 7.20
N THR A 90 4.23 8.31 7.19
CA THR A 90 3.98 7.30 6.17
C THR A 90 3.24 7.87 4.95
N ILE A 91 2.51 8.97 5.15
CA ILE A 91 1.76 9.67 4.10
C ILE A 91 2.51 10.95 3.75
N THR A 92 2.70 11.18 2.45
CA THR A 92 3.37 12.36 1.91
C THR A 92 2.37 13.16 1.07
N ASP A 93 2.41 14.48 1.24
CA ASP A 93 1.70 15.43 0.38
C ASP A 93 2.59 15.83 -0.78
N PHE A 94 2.07 15.68 -2.01
CA PHE A 94 2.76 16.08 -3.22
C PHE A 94 1.79 16.62 -4.26
N GLU A 95 1.96 17.87 -4.66
CA GLU A 95 1.11 18.55 -5.65
C GLU A 95 -0.40 18.39 -5.37
N GLY A 96 -0.81 18.56 -4.10
CA GLY A 96 -2.20 18.45 -3.66
C GLY A 96 -2.75 17.02 -3.60
N LYS A 97 -1.90 16.00 -3.78
CA LYS A 97 -2.27 14.59 -3.66
C LYS A 97 -1.60 13.95 -2.45
N LYS A 98 -2.30 13.01 -1.82
CA LYS A 98 -1.75 12.13 -0.79
C LYS A 98 -1.15 10.91 -1.46
N LEU A 99 0.04 10.52 -1.00
CA LEU A 99 0.71 9.32 -1.48
C LEU A 99 1.39 8.57 -0.35
N MET A 100 1.61 7.29 -0.59
CA MET A 100 2.32 6.39 0.32
C MET A 100 3.24 5.49 -0.50
N ILE A 101 4.44 5.26 0.01
CA ILE A 101 5.33 4.20 -0.50
C ILE A 101 5.24 3.02 0.46
N VAL A 102 5.10 1.82 -0.10
CA VAL A 102 5.12 0.57 0.67
C VAL A 102 6.14 -0.40 0.08
N SER A 103 6.62 -1.33 0.91
CA SER A 103 7.48 -2.40 0.42
C SER A 103 6.74 -3.29 -0.57
N PHE A 104 7.45 -3.81 -1.56
CA PHE A 104 6.89 -4.76 -2.52
C PHE A 104 6.79 -6.16 -1.90
N LEU A 105 5.66 -6.84 -2.09
CA LEU A 105 5.51 -8.25 -1.76
C LEU A 105 5.74 -9.11 -2.99
N GLU A 106 6.68 -10.02 -2.91
CA GLU A 106 6.89 -11.03 -3.95
C GLU A 106 5.76 -12.05 -3.93
N GLY A 107 5.24 -12.38 -5.09
CA GLY A 107 4.18 -13.38 -5.23
C GLY A 107 3.64 -13.45 -6.65
N LYS A 108 2.79 -14.45 -6.88
CA LYS A 108 2.06 -14.61 -8.15
C LYS A 108 0.58 -14.86 -7.85
N ALA A 109 -0.29 -14.18 -8.57
CA ALA A 109 -1.72 -14.47 -8.56
C ALA A 109 -1.98 -15.91 -9.04
N LYS A 110 -2.87 -16.61 -8.38
CA LYS A 110 -3.28 -17.96 -8.73
C LYS A 110 -4.75 -17.95 -9.13
N GLN A 111 -5.05 -18.33 -10.36
CA GLN A 111 -6.43 -18.32 -10.87
C GLN A 111 -7.25 -19.52 -10.38
N ASN A 112 -6.64 -20.71 -10.36
CA ASN A 112 -7.31 -21.94 -9.92
C ASN A 112 -6.89 -22.29 -8.50
N LEU A 113 -7.80 -22.17 -7.55
CA LEU A 113 -7.58 -22.45 -6.14
C LEU A 113 -7.96 -23.91 -5.83
N SER A 114 -7.05 -24.65 -5.19
CA SER A 114 -7.33 -25.95 -4.60
C SER A 114 -7.89 -25.79 -3.18
N PRO A 115 -8.55 -26.84 -2.60
CA PRO A 115 -8.97 -26.83 -1.20
C PRO A 115 -7.81 -26.50 -0.22
N LEU A 116 -6.59 -26.92 -0.53
CA LEU A 116 -5.42 -26.60 0.26
C LEU A 116 -5.07 -25.09 0.22
N ASN A 117 -5.25 -24.45 -0.93
CA ASN A 117 -5.07 -22.99 -1.04
C ASN A 117 -6.13 -22.25 -0.20
N CYS A 118 -7.40 -22.67 -0.25
CA CYS A 118 -8.46 -22.10 0.56
C CYS A 118 -8.18 -22.25 2.06
N LYS A 119 -7.73 -23.44 2.50
CA LYS A 119 -7.28 -23.66 3.87
C LYS A 119 -6.16 -22.70 4.28
N SER A 120 -5.15 -22.54 3.43
CA SER A 120 -4.02 -21.63 3.69
C SER A 120 -4.49 -20.17 3.83
N ILE A 121 -5.38 -19.72 2.94
CA ILE A 121 -5.97 -18.36 2.99
C ILE A 121 -6.74 -18.18 4.30
N GLY A 122 -7.58 -19.17 4.69
CA GLY A 122 -8.33 -19.12 5.94
C GLY A 122 -7.44 -19.01 7.19
N ILE A 123 -6.31 -19.72 7.19
CA ILE A 123 -5.31 -19.62 8.27
C ILE A 123 -4.71 -18.21 8.34
N GLU A 124 -4.34 -17.61 7.20
CA GLU A 124 -3.77 -16.26 7.18
C GLU A 124 -4.82 -15.19 7.59
N ILE A 125 -6.07 -15.32 7.16
CA ILE A 125 -7.15 -14.44 7.61
C ILE A 125 -7.34 -14.56 9.14
N ALA A 126 -7.35 -15.76 9.68
CA ALA A 126 -7.48 -15.97 11.13
C ALA A 126 -6.30 -15.37 11.91
N LYS A 127 -5.07 -15.47 11.39
CA LYS A 127 -3.90 -14.80 11.98
C LYS A 127 -4.08 -13.29 11.97
N MET A 128 -4.49 -12.71 10.84
CA MET A 128 -4.75 -11.28 10.72
C MET A 128 -5.78 -10.83 11.77
N HIS A 129 -6.92 -11.51 11.91
CA HIS A 129 -7.94 -11.20 12.91
C HIS A 129 -7.40 -11.28 14.34
N LYS A 130 -6.54 -12.27 14.65
CA LYS A 130 -5.91 -12.36 15.99
C LYS A 130 -4.99 -11.19 16.27
N ILE A 131 -4.17 -10.78 15.29
CA ILE A 131 -3.25 -9.64 15.43
C ILE A 131 -4.02 -8.33 15.60
N THR A 132 -5.14 -8.17 14.87
CA THR A 132 -5.90 -6.92 14.87
C THR A 132 -6.98 -6.84 15.94
N LYS A 133 -7.13 -7.88 16.78
CA LYS A 133 -8.15 -7.91 17.84
C LYS A 133 -8.11 -6.68 18.76
N ASP A 134 -6.90 -6.24 19.12
CA ASP A 134 -6.69 -5.11 20.02
C ASP A 134 -6.24 -3.84 19.27
N PHE A 135 -6.49 -3.78 17.96
CA PHE A 135 -6.18 -2.60 17.15
C PHE A 135 -7.10 -1.45 17.54
N LYS A 136 -6.52 -0.32 17.96
CA LYS A 136 -7.23 0.77 18.62
C LYS A 136 -8.09 1.64 17.72
N PHE A 137 -7.87 1.59 16.41
CA PHE A 137 -8.60 2.42 15.46
C PHE A 137 -9.74 1.62 14.83
N SER A 138 -10.87 2.27 14.62
CA SER A 138 -12.01 1.71 13.89
C SER A 138 -12.39 2.63 12.73
N ARG A 139 -12.92 2.05 11.70
CA ARG A 139 -13.46 2.73 10.53
C ARG A 139 -14.73 2.03 10.07
N GLU A 140 -15.74 2.79 9.70
CA GLU A 140 -16.94 2.21 9.09
C GLU A 140 -16.60 1.61 7.71
N ASN A 141 -17.21 0.49 7.40
CA ASN A 141 -17.10 -0.13 6.09
C ASN A 141 -18.07 0.53 5.10
N ASP A 142 -17.56 1.34 4.18
CA ASP A 142 -18.37 2.02 3.16
C ASP A 142 -19.07 1.04 2.19
N LEU A 143 -18.64 -0.22 2.16
CA LEU A 143 -19.21 -1.29 1.34
C LEU A 143 -20.19 -2.18 2.13
N SER A 144 -20.52 -1.82 3.38
CA SER A 144 -21.50 -2.56 4.17
C SER A 144 -22.90 -2.42 3.56
N VAL A 145 -23.67 -3.50 3.59
CA VAL A 145 -25.11 -3.43 3.29
C VAL A 145 -25.73 -2.60 4.42
N LYS A 146 -26.11 -1.37 4.12
CA LYS A 146 -26.95 -0.60 5.04
C LYS A 146 -28.31 -1.26 5.04
N SER A 147 -28.61 -1.99 6.11
CA SER A 147 -29.97 -2.49 6.42
C SER A 147 -30.90 -1.33 6.68
#